data_e6fb7d9945879d552fc666d8deb84c26
#
_entry.id   e6fb7d9945879d552fc666d8deb84c26
#
_cell.length_a   1.000
_cell.length_b   1.000
_cell.length_c   1.000
_cell.angle_alpha   90.00
_cell.angle_beta   90.00
_cell.angle_gamma   90.00
#
_symmetry.space_group_name_H-M   'P 1'
#
loop_
_entity.id
_entity.type
_entity.pdbx_description
1 polymer ?
#
loop_
_entity_poly.entity_id
_entity_poly.type
_entity_poly.pdbx_seq_one_letter_code
_entity_poly.pdbx_strand_id
1 'polypeptide(L)'
;FIHPQGFINQLKFSEQPIFTAEGSDWKLRLVNNATFNAIGDNLSNIINCQNKHALEKFYVSLQEIKKSYPDAFFSIRKTLTFYYRLESKNQTKINDFISMSWNVSGLLSILIDKPVLPEELYFKFEGSDFRTPCLLSTRFEQRTIDLALKQINHRFLPINWKNINIKEVFCKWFELADRYVSLTATYQYETGFRTLHEAHADIILFATQLEAINLTMGGSKNEKYIKPINEYASPLLKQKLEQFFIKINSESLGANIATLRNELAHVDRNKKLMKALTIGDYIKIGMYLKIIVTSHLLSNLGIDKDKIEKYQNQVAPE
;
A
#
# COMPACT_ATOMS: atom_id res chain seq x y z
N PHE A 1 -3.93 4.17 5.23
CA PHE A 1 -2.99 3.30 5.96
C PHE A 1 -2.75 3.80 7.39
N ILE A 2 -2.58 5.09 7.55
CA ILE A 2 -2.39 5.73 8.85
C ILE A 2 -3.64 6.55 9.18
N HIS A 3 -4.45 6.04 10.12
CA HIS A 3 -5.66 6.74 10.49
C HIS A 3 -5.33 7.96 11.37
N PRO A 4 -5.79 9.17 11.01
CA PRO A 4 -5.47 10.40 11.73
C PRO A 4 -5.78 10.34 13.24
N GLN A 5 -6.90 9.71 13.63
CA GLN A 5 -7.30 9.58 15.03
C GLN A 5 -6.29 8.84 15.90
N GLY A 6 -5.50 7.94 15.34
CA GLY A 6 -4.44 7.22 16.07
C GLY A 6 -3.30 8.11 16.56
N PHE A 7 -3.18 9.33 16.04
CA PHE A 7 -2.10 10.26 16.31
C PHE A 7 -2.53 11.54 17.04
N ILE A 8 -3.81 11.73 17.32
CA ILE A 8 -4.32 12.97 17.93
C ILE A 8 -3.57 13.32 19.21
N ASN A 9 -3.25 12.33 20.03
CA ASN A 9 -2.56 12.54 21.31
C ASN A 9 -1.03 12.68 21.17
N GLN A 10 -0.44 12.47 20.00
CA GLN A 10 1.00 12.49 19.77
C GLN A 10 1.47 13.75 19.03
N LEU A 11 0.55 14.60 18.63
CA LEU A 11 0.86 15.73 17.78
C LEU A 11 1.30 16.91 18.62
N LYS A 12 2.59 17.15 18.62
CA LYS A 12 3.18 18.41 19.06
C LYS A 12 3.06 19.46 17.96
N PHE A 13 3.12 20.74 18.33
CA PHE A 13 2.99 21.88 17.42
C PHE A 13 4.16 22.03 16.40
N SER A 14 5.22 21.26 16.53
CA SER A 14 6.36 21.28 15.61
C SER A 14 6.22 20.18 14.56
N GLU A 15 6.81 20.39 13.36
CA GLU A 15 6.98 19.39 12.29
C GLU A 15 7.85 18.19 12.76
N GLN A 16 7.49 17.55 13.86
CA GLN A 16 8.22 16.38 14.33
C GLN A 16 7.79 15.14 13.51
N PRO A 17 8.73 14.35 13.04
CA PRO A 17 8.39 13.14 12.31
C PRO A 17 7.70 12.14 13.24
N ILE A 18 6.60 11.55 12.76
CA ILE A 18 5.89 10.46 13.42
C ILE A 18 6.74 9.21 13.43
N PHE A 19 7.38 8.94 12.31
CA PHE A 19 8.45 7.96 12.20
C PHE A 19 9.50 8.40 11.18
N THR A 20 10.68 7.81 11.29
CA THR A 20 11.77 7.95 10.31
C THR A 20 12.27 6.57 9.95
N ALA A 21 12.31 6.25 8.65
CA ALA A 21 12.95 5.08 8.10
C ALA A 21 14.18 5.52 7.30
N GLU A 22 15.27 4.77 7.42
CA GLU A 22 16.54 5.15 6.83
C GLU A 22 17.22 3.92 6.22
N GLY A 23 17.32 3.89 4.88
CA GLY A 23 18.07 2.92 4.11
C GLY A 23 19.49 3.40 3.79
N SER A 24 20.18 2.71 2.86
CA SER A 24 21.52 3.08 2.40
C SER A 24 21.56 4.49 1.82
N ASP A 25 20.69 4.78 0.86
CA ASP A 25 20.70 6.01 0.08
C ASP A 25 19.55 6.95 0.39
N TRP A 26 18.47 6.44 0.99
CA TRP A 26 17.22 7.17 1.19
C TRP A 26 16.82 7.26 2.65
N LYS A 27 16.24 8.39 3.00
CA LYS A 27 15.62 8.64 4.29
C LYS A 27 14.19 9.13 4.07
N LEU A 28 13.24 8.44 4.70
CA LEU A 28 11.81 8.76 4.65
C LEU A 28 11.34 9.17 6.03
N ARG A 29 10.63 10.28 6.11
CA ARG A 29 9.95 10.73 7.33
C ARG A 29 8.48 10.90 7.04
N LEU A 30 7.62 10.37 7.89
CA LEU A 30 6.22 10.78 7.92
C LEU A 30 6.10 11.98 8.84
N VAL A 31 5.69 13.10 8.29
CA VAL A 31 5.61 14.38 9.00
C VAL A 31 4.16 14.81 9.13
N ASN A 32 3.84 15.36 10.28
CA ASN A 32 2.56 15.99 10.54
C ASN A 32 2.63 17.48 10.14
N ASN A 33 1.68 17.89 9.30
CA ASN A 33 1.49 19.29 8.91
C ASN A 33 0.12 19.79 9.40
N ALA A 34 -0.10 19.72 10.70
CA ALA A 34 -1.34 20.23 11.27
C ALA A 34 -1.35 21.76 11.25
N THR A 35 -2.37 22.33 10.67
CA THR A 35 -2.63 23.76 10.81
C THR A 35 -3.49 24.00 12.03
N PHE A 36 -3.06 24.91 12.89
CA PHE A 36 -3.78 25.31 14.07
C PHE A 36 -4.23 26.76 13.91
N ASN A 37 -5.48 27.02 14.28
CA ASN A 37 -5.89 28.39 14.52
C ASN A 37 -5.67 28.66 16.02
N ALA A 38 -4.85 29.66 16.34
CA ALA A 38 -4.72 30.13 17.71
C ALA A 38 -6.09 30.56 18.20
N ILE A 39 -6.46 30.10 19.38
CA ILE A 39 -7.71 30.51 20.02
C ILE A 39 -7.36 31.67 20.94
N GLY A 40 -7.32 32.86 20.38
CA GLY A 40 -7.35 34.08 21.14
C GLY A 40 -8.78 34.46 21.49
N ASP A 41 -9.06 35.76 21.52
CA ASP A 41 -10.38 36.31 21.86
C ASP A 41 -11.46 36.04 20.78
N ASN A 42 -11.12 35.35 19.67
CA ASN A 42 -12.00 35.05 18.54
C ASN A 42 -12.57 33.63 18.52
N LEU A 43 -12.66 32.96 19.66
CA LEU A 43 -13.29 31.63 19.77
C LEU A 43 -14.73 31.61 19.24
N SER A 44 -15.45 32.70 19.40
CA SER A 44 -16.80 32.91 18.91
C SER A 44 -16.95 32.71 17.39
N ASN A 45 -15.88 33.00 16.65
CA ASN A 45 -15.86 32.84 15.18
C ASN A 45 -15.51 31.44 14.71
N ILE A 46 -15.03 30.58 15.60
CA ILE A 46 -14.48 29.27 15.26
C ILE A 46 -15.37 28.14 15.77
N ILE A 47 -16.00 28.31 16.94
CA ILE A 47 -16.91 27.33 17.53
C ILE A 47 -18.34 27.73 17.23
N ASN A 48 -19.02 26.89 16.46
CA ASN A 48 -20.47 27.02 16.24
C ASN A 48 -21.18 25.93 17.05
N CYS A 49 -22.10 26.33 17.90
CA CYS A 49 -22.96 25.43 18.65
C CYS A 49 -24.41 25.92 18.52
N GLN A 50 -25.30 25.00 18.12
CA GLN A 50 -26.74 25.31 18.03
C GLN A 50 -27.36 25.67 19.38
N ASN A 51 -26.78 25.17 20.46
CA ASN A 51 -27.20 25.51 21.84
C ASN A 51 -26.39 26.68 22.37
N LYS A 52 -26.99 27.88 22.33
CA LYS A 52 -26.36 29.12 22.80
C LYS A 52 -25.92 29.07 24.28
N HIS A 53 -26.69 28.41 25.12
CA HIS A 53 -26.41 28.30 26.55
C HIS A 53 -25.19 27.40 26.83
N ALA A 54 -25.04 26.31 26.05
CA ALA A 54 -23.82 25.47 26.10
C ALA A 54 -22.58 26.26 25.65
N LEU A 55 -22.74 27.07 24.61
CA LEU A 55 -21.66 27.90 24.09
C LEU A 55 -21.21 28.96 25.12
N GLU A 56 -22.15 29.63 25.76
CA GLU A 56 -21.88 30.60 26.84
C GLU A 56 -21.13 29.95 28.02
N LYS A 57 -21.58 28.82 28.51
CA LYS A 57 -20.89 28.05 29.54
C LYS A 57 -19.47 27.67 29.14
N PHE A 58 -19.28 27.25 27.92
CA PHE A 58 -17.94 26.94 27.41
C PHE A 58 -17.01 28.15 27.43
N TYR A 59 -17.50 29.33 27.01
CA TYR A 59 -16.71 30.57 27.07
C TYR A 59 -16.34 31.00 28.50
N VAL A 60 -17.29 30.91 29.41
CA VAL A 60 -17.03 31.21 30.82
C VAL A 60 -15.95 30.29 31.39
N SER A 61 -16.08 28.99 31.18
CA SER A 61 -15.10 28.00 31.65
C SER A 61 -13.73 28.22 31.02
N LEU A 62 -13.66 28.58 29.73
CA LEU A 62 -12.40 28.89 29.10
C LEU A 62 -11.71 30.14 29.65
N GLN A 63 -12.49 31.20 30.00
CA GLN A 63 -11.94 32.39 30.63
C GLN A 63 -11.41 32.10 32.03
N GLU A 64 -12.09 31.24 32.79
CA GLU A 64 -11.63 30.80 34.12
C GLU A 64 -10.32 30.00 34.02
N ILE A 65 -10.22 29.12 33.05
CA ILE A 65 -8.99 28.38 32.79
C ILE A 65 -7.84 29.30 32.37
N LYS A 66 -8.10 30.29 31.50
CA LYS A 66 -7.10 31.30 31.13
C LYS A 66 -6.60 32.13 32.31
N LYS A 67 -7.48 32.48 33.26
CA LYS A 67 -7.08 33.18 34.49
C LYS A 67 -6.21 32.31 35.39
N SER A 68 -6.55 31.04 35.51
CA SER A 68 -5.81 30.08 36.34
C SER A 68 -4.47 29.64 35.74
N TYR A 69 -4.35 29.68 34.43
CA TYR A 69 -3.19 29.24 33.67
C TYR A 69 -2.86 30.24 32.54
N PRO A 70 -2.28 31.42 32.89
CA PRO A 70 -2.04 32.51 31.94
C PRO A 70 -1.10 32.11 30.78
N ASP A 71 -0.19 31.18 31.02
CA ASP A 71 0.75 30.65 30.01
C ASP A 71 0.17 29.50 29.15
N ALA A 72 -1.06 29.07 29.43
CA ALA A 72 -1.69 28.00 28.65
C ALA A 72 -2.10 28.49 27.26
N PHE A 73 -1.59 27.83 26.25
CA PHE A 73 -1.92 28.09 24.85
C PHE A 73 -3.01 27.14 24.39
N PHE A 74 -4.17 27.67 24.06
CA PHE A 74 -5.27 26.89 23.49
C PHE A 74 -5.29 27.03 21.97
N SER A 75 -5.44 25.90 21.28
CA SER A 75 -5.57 25.93 19.85
C SER A 75 -6.62 24.91 19.38
N ILE A 76 -7.39 25.29 18.37
CA ILE A 76 -8.28 24.35 17.66
C ILE A 76 -7.59 23.89 16.40
N ARG A 77 -7.57 22.59 16.23
CA ARG A 77 -7.05 21.97 15.04
C ARG A 77 -8.07 22.08 13.93
N LYS A 78 -7.69 22.77 12.86
CA LYS A 78 -8.54 22.93 11.68
C LYS A 78 -8.39 21.77 10.70
N THR A 79 -7.18 21.36 10.44
CA THR A 79 -6.88 20.33 9.43
C THR A 79 -5.71 19.47 9.89
N LEU A 80 -5.85 18.18 9.71
CA LEU A 80 -4.78 17.23 9.94
C LEU A 80 -4.31 16.70 8.59
N THR A 81 -3.19 17.20 8.14
CA THR A 81 -2.51 16.71 6.95
C THR A 81 -1.21 16.02 7.33
N PHE A 82 -0.90 14.97 6.60
CA PHE A 82 0.37 14.27 6.71
C PHE A 82 1.03 14.29 5.34
N TYR A 83 2.34 14.36 5.34
CA TYR A 83 3.12 14.17 4.12
C TYR A 83 4.34 13.33 4.39
N TYR A 84 4.79 12.65 3.37
CA TYR A 84 6.07 11.97 3.38
C TYR A 84 7.15 12.95 2.92
N ARG A 85 8.23 13.05 3.71
CA ARG A 85 9.42 13.77 3.35
C ARG A 85 10.51 12.78 3.00
N LEU A 86 10.91 12.81 1.74
CA LEU A 86 11.95 11.95 1.19
C LEU A 86 13.23 12.76 1.02
N GLU A 87 14.33 12.24 1.55
CA GLU A 87 15.66 12.85 1.46
C GLU A 87 16.63 11.82 0.88
N SER A 88 17.49 12.23 -0.04
CA SER A 88 18.63 11.43 -0.48
C SER A 88 19.86 11.77 0.34
N LYS A 89 20.66 10.75 0.67
CA LYS A 89 21.96 10.92 1.33
C LYS A 89 23.07 11.32 0.36
N ASN A 90 22.84 11.09 -0.92
CA ASN A 90 23.77 11.35 -2.01
C ASN A 90 23.23 12.43 -2.94
N GLN A 91 24.12 13.01 -3.76
CA GLN A 91 23.67 13.88 -4.83
C GLN A 91 22.82 13.09 -5.83
N THR A 92 21.56 13.50 -6.00
CA THR A 92 20.54 12.71 -6.68
C THR A 92 19.76 13.57 -7.67
N LYS A 93 19.38 13.01 -8.80
CA LYS A 93 18.58 13.69 -9.83
C LYS A 93 17.11 13.78 -9.41
N ILE A 94 16.41 14.76 -9.92
CA ILE A 94 14.96 14.95 -9.67
C ILE A 94 14.16 13.70 -10.06
N ASN A 95 14.51 13.05 -11.18
CA ASN A 95 13.82 11.84 -11.63
C ASN A 95 13.93 10.68 -10.63
N ASP A 96 15.05 10.57 -9.92
CA ASP A 96 15.22 9.52 -8.91
C ASP A 96 14.30 9.76 -7.70
N PHE A 97 14.09 11.03 -7.31
CA PHE A 97 13.11 11.39 -6.29
C PHE A 97 11.68 11.06 -6.74
N ILE A 98 11.33 11.34 -8.01
CA ILE A 98 10.04 10.98 -8.57
C ILE A 98 9.87 9.45 -8.52
N SER A 99 10.83 8.69 -9.02
CA SER A 99 10.81 7.22 -9.00
C SER A 99 10.68 6.66 -7.59
N MET A 100 11.43 7.20 -6.62
CA MET A 100 11.35 6.76 -5.23
C MET A 100 10.03 7.14 -4.58
N SER A 101 9.41 8.27 -4.93
CA SER A 101 8.08 8.61 -4.43
C SER A 101 7.01 7.63 -4.95
N TRP A 102 7.14 7.16 -6.18
CA TRP A 102 6.33 6.08 -6.75
C TRP A 102 6.58 4.75 -6.04
N ASN A 103 7.82 4.41 -5.74
CA ASN A 103 8.16 3.21 -4.98
C ASN A 103 7.55 3.23 -3.56
N VAL A 104 7.59 4.38 -2.88
CA VAL A 104 6.95 4.55 -1.55
C VAL A 104 5.44 4.34 -1.65
N SER A 105 4.78 4.98 -2.62
CA SER A 105 3.33 4.81 -2.82
C SER A 105 2.97 3.40 -3.29
N GLY A 106 3.83 2.73 -4.05
CA GLY A 106 3.68 1.34 -4.45
C GLY A 106 3.66 0.37 -3.28
N LEU A 107 4.56 0.54 -2.31
CA LEU A 107 4.51 -0.24 -1.07
C LEU A 107 3.20 0.00 -0.30
N LEU A 108 2.78 1.26 -0.18
CA LEU A 108 1.51 1.57 0.48
C LEU A 108 0.33 0.92 -0.23
N SER A 109 0.33 0.91 -1.57
CA SER A 109 -0.71 0.24 -2.36
C SER A 109 -0.79 -1.25 -2.05
N ILE A 110 0.35 -1.92 -1.91
CA ILE A 110 0.42 -3.34 -1.53
C ILE A 110 -0.12 -3.56 -0.11
N LEU A 111 0.34 -2.77 0.86
CA LEU A 111 -0.04 -2.94 2.26
C LEU A 111 -1.53 -2.75 2.53
N ILE A 112 -2.19 -1.90 1.75
CA ILE A 112 -3.63 -1.64 1.91
C ILE A 112 -4.51 -2.33 0.85
N ASP A 113 -3.90 -3.01 -0.11
CA ASP A 113 -4.57 -3.64 -1.27
C ASP A 113 -5.47 -2.66 -2.04
N LYS A 114 -4.97 -1.43 -2.24
CA LYS A 114 -5.67 -0.36 -2.97
C LYS A 114 -4.65 0.55 -3.66
N PRO A 115 -5.01 1.14 -4.81
CA PRO A 115 -4.16 2.14 -5.46
C PRO A 115 -3.85 3.31 -4.51
N VAL A 116 -2.58 3.64 -4.40
CA VAL A 116 -2.08 4.84 -3.72
C VAL A 116 -1.11 5.53 -4.66
N LEU A 117 -1.40 6.77 -4.98
CA LEU A 117 -0.55 7.62 -5.80
C LEU A 117 -0.28 8.93 -5.06
N PRO A 118 0.85 9.59 -5.29
CA PRO A 118 1.09 10.91 -4.75
C PRO A 118 0.03 11.89 -5.26
N GLU A 119 -0.70 12.53 -4.36
CA GLU A 119 -1.69 13.56 -4.71
C GLU A 119 -0.99 14.86 -5.10
N GLU A 120 0.02 15.22 -4.31
CA GLU A 120 0.86 16.39 -4.52
C GLU A 120 2.32 16.03 -4.30
N LEU A 121 3.21 16.58 -5.11
CA LEU A 121 4.65 16.43 -4.97
C LEU A 121 5.33 17.80 -5.00
N TYR A 122 6.16 18.07 -4.00
CA TYR A 122 6.93 19.30 -3.88
C TYR A 122 8.40 18.98 -3.70
N PHE A 123 9.26 19.74 -4.39
CA PHE A 123 10.70 19.71 -4.18
C PHE A 123 11.13 20.88 -3.30
N LYS A 124 12.03 20.61 -2.37
CA LYS A 124 12.78 21.63 -1.65
C LYS A 124 14.27 21.40 -1.91
N PHE A 125 14.90 22.36 -2.53
CA PHE A 125 16.35 22.32 -2.77
C PHE A 125 17.10 22.76 -1.53
N GLU A 126 18.32 22.27 -1.37
CA GLU A 126 19.20 22.66 -0.27
C GLU A 126 19.48 24.18 -0.36
N GLY A 127 19.44 24.85 0.80
CA GLY A 127 19.61 26.32 0.88
C GLY A 127 18.39 27.15 0.45
N SER A 128 17.30 26.52 -0.03
CA SER A 128 16.07 27.21 -0.39
C SER A 128 14.99 27.05 0.68
N ASP A 129 14.31 28.14 1.01
CA ASP A 129 13.11 28.10 1.87
C ASP A 129 11.83 27.81 1.10
N PHE A 130 11.89 27.87 -0.22
CA PHE A 130 10.75 27.66 -1.07
C PHE A 130 10.58 26.20 -1.45
N ARG A 131 9.29 25.76 -1.55
CA ARG A 131 8.89 24.47 -2.09
C ARG A 131 8.41 24.69 -3.51
N THR A 132 8.99 23.96 -4.46
CA THR A 132 8.62 24.01 -5.87
C THR A 132 7.65 22.88 -6.17
N PRO A 133 6.42 23.16 -6.66
CA PRO A 133 5.49 22.10 -7.01
C PRO A 133 5.97 21.33 -8.24
N CYS A 134 5.76 20.02 -8.23
CA CYS A 134 5.90 19.16 -9.38
C CYS A 134 4.51 18.90 -9.97
N LEU A 135 4.30 19.26 -11.22
CA LEU A 135 3.07 18.96 -11.93
C LEU A 135 3.10 17.50 -12.36
N LEU A 136 2.21 16.71 -11.78
CA LEU A 136 2.01 15.31 -12.14
C LEU A 136 0.89 15.23 -13.18
N SER A 137 1.09 14.43 -14.23
CA SER A 137 0.03 14.16 -15.21
C SER A 137 -0.94 13.13 -14.62
N THR A 138 -1.95 13.60 -13.91
CA THR A 138 -2.80 12.77 -13.05
C THR A 138 -4.12 12.34 -13.68
N ARG A 139 -4.36 12.56 -14.98
CA ARG A 139 -5.66 12.23 -15.60
C ARG A 139 -6.04 10.75 -15.51
N PHE A 140 -5.07 9.86 -15.66
CA PHE A 140 -5.27 8.42 -15.51
C PHE A 140 -5.30 8.01 -14.05
N GLU A 141 -4.39 8.56 -13.29
CA GLU A 141 -4.20 8.29 -11.87
C GLU A 141 -5.39 8.81 -11.07
N GLN A 142 -5.93 9.98 -11.38
CA GLN A 142 -7.07 10.55 -10.68
C GLN A 142 -8.31 9.65 -10.77
N ARG A 143 -8.59 9.08 -11.94
CA ARG A 143 -9.71 8.14 -12.09
C ARG A 143 -9.50 6.87 -11.26
N THR A 144 -8.28 6.36 -11.19
CA THR A 144 -7.91 5.21 -10.38
C THR A 144 -8.03 5.53 -8.90
N ILE A 145 -7.56 6.70 -8.47
CA ILE A 145 -7.70 7.21 -7.09
C ILE A 145 -9.17 7.34 -6.72
N ASP A 146 -9.99 7.96 -7.56
CA ASP A 146 -11.42 8.17 -7.30
C ASP A 146 -12.18 6.85 -7.14
N LEU A 147 -11.84 5.84 -7.95
CA LEU A 147 -12.39 4.50 -7.84
C LEU A 147 -11.96 3.80 -6.54
N ALA A 148 -10.70 3.97 -6.14
CA ALA A 148 -10.16 3.39 -4.92
C ALA A 148 -10.72 4.06 -3.66
N LEU A 149 -10.78 5.39 -3.62
CA LEU A 149 -11.25 6.17 -2.46
C LEU A 149 -12.70 5.85 -2.08
N LYS A 150 -13.57 5.55 -3.04
CA LYS A 150 -14.97 5.16 -2.78
C LYS A 150 -15.12 3.86 -1.98
N GLN A 151 -14.06 3.06 -1.87
CA GLN A 151 -14.10 1.72 -1.28
C GLN A 151 -13.23 1.55 -0.03
N ILE A 152 -12.52 2.59 0.40
CA ILE A 152 -11.62 2.47 1.55
C ILE A 152 -12.42 2.44 2.85
N ASN A 153 -12.41 1.30 3.51
CA ASN A 153 -12.82 1.19 4.89
C ASN A 153 -11.56 1.13 5.80
N HIS A 154 -11.23 2.25 6.42
CA HIS A 154 -10.05 2.40 7.26
C HIS A 154 -9.99 1.43 8.46
N ARG A 155 -11.09 0.79 8.80
CA ARG A 155 -11.16 -0.20 9.91
C ARG A 155 -10.68 -1.59 9.48
N PHE A 156 -10.70 -1.88 8.19
CA PHE A 156 -10.44 -3.22 7.64
C PHE A 156 -9.28 -3.20 6.64
N LEU A 157 -8.19 -2.55 7.00
CA LEU A 157 -6.97 -2.60 6.19
C LEU A 157 -6.29 -3.96 6.32
N PRO A 158 -5.86 -4.59 5.21
CA PRO A 158 -5.22 -5.90 5.21
C PRO A 158 -3.97 -5.93 6.11
N ILE A 159 -3.11 -4.91 5.97
CA ILE A 159 -1.98 -4.68 6.87
C ILE A 159 -2.18 -3.33 7.56
N ASN A 160 -2.20 -3.33 8.89
CA ASN A 160 -2.26 -2.12 9.68
C ASN A 160 -0.85 -1.79 10.21
N TRP A 161 -0.43 -0.53 10.10
CA TRP A 161 0.88 -0.09 10.58
C TRP A 161 1.14 -0.39 12.07
N LYS A 162 0.09 -0.45 12.90
CA LYS A 162 0.19 -0.82 14.32
C LYS A 162 0.64 -2.26 14.55
N ASN A 163 0.44 -3.11 13.56
CA ASN A 163 0.73 -4.54 13.64
C ASN A 163 2.09 -4.90 13.04
N ILE A 164 2.82 -3.93 12.48
CA ILE A 164 4.12 -4.13 11.83
C ILE A 164 5.13 -3.10 12.32
N ASN A 165 6.40 -3.42 12.23
CA ASN A 165 7.46 -2.43 12.39
C ASN A 165 7.62 -1.63 11.10
N ILE A 166 6.80 -0.59 10.94
CA ILE A 166 6.73 0.20 9.70
C ILE A 166 8.09 0.81 9.32
N LYS A 167 8.92 1.16 10.31
CA LYS A 167 10.26 1.69 10.08
C LYS A 167 11.13 0.65 9.40
N GLU A 168 11.17 -0.57 9.92
CA GLU A 168 11.95 -1.68 9.36
C GLU A 168 11.45 -2.07 7.97
N VAL A 169 10.12 -2.12 7.79
CA VAL A 169 9.49 -2.39 6.49
C VAL A 169 9.98 -1.42 5.43
N PHE A 170 10.00 -0.10 5.70
CA PHE A 170 10.52 0.88 4.75
C PHE A 170 12.03 0.78 4.55
N CYS A 171 12.81 0.48 5.60
CA CYS A 171 14.26 0.28 5.44
C CYS A 171 14.55 -0.86 4.46
N LYS A 172 13.89 -2.01 4.62
CA LYS A 172 14.03 -3.15 3.70
C LYS A 172 13.46 -2.86 2.31
N TRP A 173 12.39 -2.09 2.25
CA TRP A 173 11.78 -1.71 0.98
C TRP A 173 12.72 -0.90 0.08
N PHE A 174 13.51 0.01 0.61
CA PHE A 174 14.49 0.76 -0.17
C PHE A 174 15.50 -0.12 -0.89
N GLU A 175 15.78 -1.32 -0.37
CA GLU A 175 16.69 -2.28 -0.98
C GLU A 175 15.99 -3.23 -1.96
N LEU A 176 14.68 -3.42 -1.81
CA LEU A 176 13.90 -4.43 -2.54
C LEU A 176 13.03 -3.85 -3.65
N ALA A 177 12.73 -2.54 -3.63
CA ALA A 177 11.73 -1.91 -4.50
C ALA A 177 11.92 -2.24 -5.99
N ASP A 178 13.16 -2.18 -6.48
CA ASP A 178 13.47 -2.42 -7.89
C ASP A 178 13.17 -3.85 -8.34
N ARG A 179 13.19 -4.82 -7.42
CA ARG A 179 12.88 -6.22 -7.72
C ARG A 179 11.38 -6.45 -7.91
N TYR A 180 10.54 -5.55 -7.39
CA TYR A 180 9.08 -5.71 -7.35
C TYR A 180 8.33 -4.64 -8.13
N VAL A 181 9.00 -3.95 -9.07
CA VAL A 181 8.38 -2.88 -9.90
C VAL A 181 7.10 -3.35 -10.59
N SER A 182 7.12 -4.55 -11.21
CA SER A 182 5.94 -5.09 -11.88
C SER A 182 4.80 -5.38 -10.89
N LEU A 183 5.12 -5.87 -9.70
CA LEU A 183 4.13 -6.12 -8.66
C LEU A 183 3.52 -4.81 -8.15
N THR A 184 4.34 -3.80 -7.85
CA THR A 184 3.84 -2.49 -7.41
C THR A 184 2.93 -1.84 -8.43
N ALA A 185 3.30 -1.91 -9.72
CA ALA A 185 2.49 -1.38 -10.81
C ALA A 185 1.10 -2.02 -10.85
N THR A 186 0.98 -3.35 -10.63
CA THR A 186 -0.34 -4.02 -10.61
C THR A 186 -1.22 -3.59 -9.45
N TYR A 187 -0.67 -3.07 -8.36
CA TYR A 187 -1.44 -2.50 -7.26
C TYR A 187 -1.77 -1.02 -7.47
N GLN A 188 -0.81 -0.23 -7.96
CA GLN A 188 -1.00 1.20 -8.17
C GLN A 188 -2.02 1.52 -9.26
N TYR A 189 -2.08 0.67 -10.30
CA TYR A 189 -3.00 0.86 -11.44
C TYR A 189 -4.20 -0.09 -11.41
N GLU A 190 -4.52 -0.65 -10.24
CA GLU A 190 -5.68 -1.52 -10.04
C GLU A 190 -6.98 -0.74 -10.17
N THR A 191 -7.80 -1.08 -11.14
CA THR A 191 -9.10 -0.44 -11.40
C THR A 191 -10.30 -1.27 -10.94
N GLY A 192 -10.07 -2.52 -10.51
CA GLY A 192 -11.12 -3.49 -10.22
C GLY A 192 -11.81 -4.05 -11.47
N PHE A 193 -11.44 -3.58 -12.65
CA PHE A 193 -11.93 -4.10 -13.93
C PHE A 193 -10.89 -5.01 -14.58
N ARG A 194 -11.33 -6.13 -15.13
CA ARG A 194 -10.46 -7.09 -15.80
C ARG A 194 -11.07 -7.51 -17.13
N THR A 195 -10.30 -7.32 -18.19
CA THR A 195 -10.54 -7.95 -19.49
C THR A 195 -9.95 -9.36 -19.52
N LEU A 196 -10.34 -10.16 -20.49
CA LEU A 196 -9.74 -11.49 -20.73
C LEU A 196 -8.21 -11.37 -20.96
N HIS A 197 -7.80 -10.34 -21.69
CA HIS A 197 -6.39 -10.09 -21.98
C HIS A 197 -5.58 -9.79 -20.68
N GLU A 198 -6.10 -8.94 -19.82
CA GLU A 198 -5.46 -8.63 -18.54
C GLU A 198 -5.39 -9.84 -17.62
N ALA A 199 -6.45 -10.64 -17.55
CA ALA A 199 -6.45 -11.88 -16.76
C ALA A 199 -5.41 -12.89 -17.25
N HIS A 200 -5.24 -13.04 -18.56
CA HIS A 200 -4.19 -13.86 -19.14
C HIS A 200 -2.79 -13.30 -18.86
N ALA A 201 -2.61 -11.98 -19.03
CA ALA A 201 -1.35 -11.30 -18.75
C ALA A 201 -0.92 -11.45 -17.28
N ASP A 202 -1.85 -11.30 -16.34
CA ASP A 202 -1.62 -11.49 -14.91
C ASP A 202 -1.12 -12.89 -14.59
N ILE A 203 -1.75 -13.94 -15.17
CA ILE A 203 -1.31 -15.34 -14.97
C ILE A 203 0.12 -15.53 -15.50
N ILE A 204 0.42 -15.05 -16.70
CA ILE A 204 1.75 -15.16 -17.28
C ILE A 204 2.79 -14.43 -16.43
N LEU A 205 2.49 -13.21 -16.01
CA LEU A 205 3.37 -12.38 -15.19
C LEU A 205 3.68 -13.05 -13.85
N PHE A 206 2.64 -13.39 -13.08
CA PHE A 206 2.84 -13.91 -11.73
C PHE A 206 3.39 -15.34 -11.73
N ALA A 207 3.03 -16.19 -12.68
CA ALA A 207 3.65 -17.50 -12.84
C ALA A 207 5.15 -17.37 -13.17
N THR A 208 5.53 -16.39 -13.99
CA THR A 208 6.95 -16.11 -14.30
C THR A 208 7.71 -15.60 -13.04
N GLN A 209 7.09 -14.76 -12.25
CA GLN A 209 7.68 -14.29 -10.97
C GLN A 209 7.83 -15.45 -9.98
N LEU A 210 6.84 -16.34 -9.86
CA LEU A 210 6.93 -17.54 -9.02
C LEU A 210 8.04 -18.49 -9.48
N GLU A 211 8.27 -18.61 -10.78
CA GLU A 211 9.40 -19.39 -11.31
C GLU A 211 10.74 -18.80 -10.85
N ALA A 212 10.89 -17.48 -10.95
CA ALA A 212 12.09 -16.79 -10.46
C ALA A 212 12.28 -16.96 -8.94
N ILE A 213 11.22 -16.82 -8.15
CA ILE A 213 11.26 -17.04 -6.70
C ILE A 213 11.64 -18.49 -6.40
N ASN A 214 11.07 -19.48 -7.10
CA ASN A 214 11.39 -20.90 -6.93
C ASN A 214 12.90 -21.16 -7.13
N LEU A 215 13.50 -20.54 -8.14
CA LEU A 215 14.94 -20.68 -8.42
C LEU A 215 15.79 -20.03 -7.30
N THR A 216 15.41 -18.85 -6.81
CA THR A 216 16.14 -18.20 -5.70
C THR A 216 16.04 -18.98 -4.39
N MET A 217 14.97 -19.74 -4.18
CA MET A 217 14.80 -20.67 -3.06
C MET A 217 15.56 -22.00 -3.26
N GLY A 218 16.39 -22.13 -4.29
CA GLY A 218 17.09 -23.36 -4.62
C GLY A 218 16.19 -24.48 -5.16
N GLY A 219 15.05 -24.14 -5.74
CA GLY A 219 14.17 -25.05 -6.46
C GLY A 219 14.71 -25.39 -7.84
N SER A 220 14.38 -26.57 -8.33
CA SER A 220 14.72 -26.97 -9.69
C SER A 220 13.65 -26.49 -10.69
N LYS A 221 14.03 -26.40 -11.97
CA LYS A 221 13.07 -26.12 -13.06
C LYS A 221 11.98 -27.19 -13.17
N ASN A 222 12.25 -28.41 -12.70
CA ASN A 222 11.28 -29.52 -12.72
C ASN A 222 10.23 -29.43 -11.62
N GLU A 223 10.52 -28.75 -10.51
CA GLU A 223 9.62 -28.59 -9.37
C GLU A 223 8.50 -27.56 -9.62
N LYS A 224 8.60 -26.74 -10.68
CA LYS A 224 7.53 -25.85 -11.13
C LYS A 224 6.81 -25.12 -9.99
N TYR A 225 7.29 -24.03 -9.51
CA TYR A 225 6.64 -23.15 -8.52
C TYR A 225 6.29 -23.81 -7.16
N ILE A 226 6.60 -25.06 -6.92
CA ILE A 226 6.15 -25.81 -5.74
C ILE A 226 6.68 -25.20 -4.45
N LYS A 227 7.96 -24.79 -4.42
CA LYS A 227 8.55 -24.19 -3.20
C LYS A 227 7.86 -22.89 -2.80
N PRO A 228 7.72 -21.88 -3.67
CA PRO A 228 7.02 -20.66 -3.29
C PRO A 228 5.55 -20.87 -2.94
N ILE A 229 4.85 -21.79 -3.61
CA ILE A 229 3.47 -22.11 -3.27
C ILE A 229 3.38 -22.71 -1.87
N ASN A 230 4.24 -23.69 -1.55
CA ASN A 230 4.22 -24.34 -0.24
C ASN A 230 4.63 -23.40 0.90
N GLU A 231 5.57 -22.48 0.65
CA GLU A 231 6.06 -21.58 1.67
C GLU A 231 5.17 -20.37 1.89
N TYR A 232 4.62 -19.77 0.80
CA TYR A 232 3.95 -18.49 0.84
C TYR A 232 2.44 -18.54 0.63
N ALA A 233 1.85 -19.68 0.25
CA ALA A 233 0.40 -19.82 0.20
C ALA A 233 -0.13 -20.44 1.51
N SER A 234 -1.15 -19.83 2.11
CA SER A 234 -1.90 -20.46 3.20
C SER A 234 -2.58 -21.73 2.72
N PRO A 235 -2.90 -22.68 3.63
CA PRO A 235 -3.61 -23.90 3.25
C PRO A 235 -4.91 -23.62 2.49
N LEU A 236 -5.66 -22.60 2.91
CA LEU A 236 -6.90 -22.19 2.26
C LEU A 236 -6.67 -21.65 0.85
N LEU A 237 -5.66 -20.79 0.66
CA LEU A 237 -5.32 -20.23 -0.65
C LEU A 237 -4.88 -21.33 -1.62
N LYS A 238 -4.06 -22.27 -1.14
CA LYS A 238 -3.62 -23.43 -1.90
C LYS A 238 -4.80 -24.30 -2.34
N GLN A 239 -5.70 -24.63 -1.39
CA GLN A 239 -6.91 -25.41 -1.69
C GLN A 239 -7.80 -24.72 -2.74
N LYS A 240 -8.04 -23.42 -2.60
CA LYS A 240 -8.81 -22.63 -3.58
C LYS A 240 -8.17 -22.70 -4.97
N LEU A 241 -6.85 -22.60 -5.04
CA LEU A 241 -6.13 -22.67 -6.32
C LEU A 241 -6.17 -24.08 -6.95
N GLU A 242 -6.06 -25.14 -6.15
CA GLU A 242 -6.16 -26.53 -6.60
C GLU A 242 -7.54 -26.87 -7.21
N GLN A 243 -8.61 -26.29 -6.67
CA GLN A 243 -9.98 -26.55 -7.12
C GLN A 243 -10.21 -26.26 -8.60
N PHE A 244 -9.50 -25.32 -9.19
CA PHE A 244 -9.61 -25.00 -10.62
C PHE A 244 -9.10 -26.14 -11.53
N PHE A 245 -8.16 -26.93 -11.05
CA PHE A 245 -7.46 -27.92 -11.87
C PHE A 245 -7.90 -29.36 -11.63
N ILE A 246 -8.37 -29.68 -10.43
CA ILE A 246 -8.61 -31.07 -9.99
C ILE A 246 -9.56 -31.85 -10.89
N LYS A 247 -10.51 -31.19 -11.54
CA LYS A 247 -11.45 -31.81 -12.47
C LYS A 247 -10.96 -31.88 -13.91
N ILE A 248 -9.91 -31.14 -14.25
CA ILE A 248 -9.43 -30.98 -15.63
C ILE A 248 -8.16 -31.78 -15.84
N ASN A 249 -7.26 -31.81 -14.87
CA ASN A 249 -5.95 -32.41 -14.97
C ASN A 249 -5.49 -32.96 -13.61
N SER A 250 -4.99 -34.19 -13.59
CA SER A 250 -4.51 -34.88 -12.39
C SER A 250 -3.06 -34.56 -12.01
N GLU A 251 -2.41 -33.64 -12.73
CA GLU A 251 -1.05 -33.21 -12.42
C GLU A 251 -0.98 -32.39 -11.11
N SER A 252 0.24 -32.23 -10.60
CA SER A 252 0.47 -31.35 -9.44
C SER A 252 0.06 -29.92 -9.72
N LEU A 253 -0.30 -29.15 -8.67
CA LEU A 253 -0.69 -27.75 -8.80
C LEU A 253 0.36 -26.93 -9.56
N GLY A 254 1.65 -27.09 -9.24
CA GLY A 254 2.73 -26.38 -9.95
C GLY A 254 2.82 -26.74 -11.42
N ALA A 255 2.62 -28.01 -11.79
CA ALA A 255 2.60 -28.44 -13.17
C ALA A 255 1.38 -27.86 -13.92
N ASN A 256 0.21 -27.83 -13.28
CA ASN A 256 -0.99 -27.23 -13.87
C ASN A 256 -0.82 -25.73 -14.13
N ILE A 257 -0.25 -24.99 -13.21
CA ILE A 257 0.05 -23.56 -13.40
C ILE A 257 1.05 -23.37 -14.54
N ALA A 258 2.10 -24.19 -14.62
CA ALA A 258 3.07 -24.12 -15.70
C ALA A 258 2.45 -24.44 -17.06
N THR A 259 1.57 -25.43 -17.12
CA THR A 259 0.84 -25.81 -18.33
C THR A 259 -0.09 -24.68 -18.77
N LEU A 260 -0.88 -24.13 -17.85
CA LEU A 260 -1.77 -22.99 -18.15
C LEU A 260 -0.98 -21.78 -18.66
N ARG A 261 0.11 -21.40 -17.98
CA ARG A 261 0.97 -20.29 -18.41
C ARG A 261 1.51 -20.54 -19.83
N ASN A 262 1.95 -21.76 -20.14
CA ASN A 262 2.46 -22.10 -21.46
C ASN A 262 1.37 -22.12 -22.53
N GLU A 263 0.16 -22.58 -22.20
CA GLU A 263 -0.99 -22.51 -23.10
C GLU A 263 -1.40 -21.07 -23.43
N LEU A 264 -1.28 -20.16 -22.48
CA LEU A 264 -1.57 -18.74 -22.66
C LEU A 264 -0.47 -18.02 -23.47
N ALA A 265 0.79 -18.34 -23.20
CA ALA A 265 1.94 -17.65 -23.78
C ALA A 265 2.33 -18.12 -25.21
N HIS A 266 1.97 -19.34 -25.60
CA HIS A 266 2.42 -19.95 -26.87
C HIS A 266 1.25 -20.32 -27.79
N VAL A 267 1.35 -19.93 -29.05
CA VAL A 267 0.29 -20.18 -30.08
C VAL A 267 0.12 -21.68 -30.38
N ASP A 268 1.22 -22.42 -30.47
CA ASP A 268 1.25 -23.80 -30.94
C ASP A 268 0.99 -24.88 -29.88
N ARG A 269 0.64 -24.46 -28.65
CA ARG A 269 0.36 -25.41 -27.57
C ARG A 269 -1.06 -25.95 -27.61
N ASN A 270 -1.24 -27.17 -27.12
CA ASN A 270 -2.56 -27.71 -26.88
C ASN A 270 -3.24 -26.81 -25.80
N LYS A 271 -4.46 -26.40 -26.08
CA LYS A 271 -5.23 -25.45 -25.26
C LYS A 271 -6.24 -26.18 -24.34
N LYS A 272 -5.84 -27.28 -23.69
CA LYS A 272 -6.75 -28.09 -22.85
C LYS A 272 -7.26 -27.31 -21.62
N LEU A 273 -6.35 -26.73 -20.81
CA LEU A 273 -6.71 -25.96 -19.63
C LEU A 273 -7.40 -24.67 -20.04
N MET A 274 -6.84 -23.98 -21.03
CA MET A 274 -7.40 -22.72 -21.53
C MET A 274 -8.85 -22.86 -22.02
N LYS A 275 -9.23 -23.98 -22.63
CA LYS A 275 -10.60 -24.23 -23.10
C LYS A 275 -11.55 -24.62 -22.00
N ALA A 276 -11.06 -25.17 -20.90
CA ALA A 276 -11.89 -25.66 -19.80
C ALA A 276 -12.18 -24.59 -18.74
N LEU A 277 -11.35 -23.55 -18.65
CA LEU A 277 -11.48 -22.46 -17.67
C LEU A 277 -12.32 -21.31 -18.22
N THR A 278 -13.09 -20.68 -17.35
CA THR A 278 -13.86 -19.47 -17.66
C THR A 278 -13.04 -18.20 -17.42
N ILE A 279 -13.54 -17.05 -17.88
CA ILE A 279 -12.90 -15.75 -17.59
C ILE A 279 -12.82 -15.47 -16.08
N GLY A 280 -13.86 -15.87 -15.33
CA GLY A 280 -13.87 -15.74 -13.87
C GLY A 280 -12.78 -16.58 -13.20
N ASP A 281 -12.52 -17.79 -13.74
CA ASP A 281 -11.45 -18.66 -13.24
C ASP A 281 -10.07 -18.03 -13.51
N TYR A 282 -9.84 -17.48 -14.72
CA TYR A 282 -8.59 -16.78 -15.02
C TYR A 282 -8.32 -15.61 -14.06
N ILE A 283 -9.35 -14.78 -13.83
CA ILE A 283 -9.24 -13.65 -12.90
C ILE A 283 -8.84 -14.14 -11.51
N LYS A 284 -9.54 -15.16 -10.98
CA LYS A 284 -9.27 -15.70 -9.65
C LYS A 284 -7.87 -16.34 -9.57
N ILE A 285 -7.47 -17.13 -10.56
CA ILE A 285 -6.14 -17.73 -10.62
C ILE A 285 -5.06 -16.64 -10.62
N GLY A 286 -5.18 -15.62 -11.48
CA GLY A 286 -4.25 -14.50 -11.53
C GLY A 286 -4.13 -13.77 -10.18
N MET A 287 -5.26 -13.51 -9.54
CA MET A 287 -5.29 -12.88 -8.20
C MET A 287 -4.63 -13.76 -7.13
N TYR A 288 -4.85 -15.07 -7.14
CA TYR A 288 -4.20 -15.97 -6.17
C TYR A 288 -2.68 -16.04 -6.38
N LEU A 289 -2.21 -16.09 -7.64
CA LEU A 289 -0.78 -16.04 -7.92
C LEU A 289 -0.16 -14.71 -7.49
N LYS A 290 -0.84 -13.58 -7.75
CA LYS A 290 -0.46 -12.25 -7.26
C LYS A 290 -0.30 -12.24 -5.73
N ILE A 291 -1.27 -12.81 -5.00
CA ILE A 291 -1.24 -12.89 -3.53
C ILE A 291 -0.03 -13.70 -3.04
N ILE A 292 0.33 -14.80 -3.71
CA ILE A 292 1.50 -15.61 -3.33
C ILE A 292 2.80 -14.82 -3.54
N VAL A 293 2.94 -14.12 -4.67
CA VAL A 293 4.10 -13.26 -4.93
C VAL A 293 4.16 -12.11 -3.92
N THR A 294 3.03 -11.52 -3.58
CA THR A 294 2.94 -10.50 -2.54
C THR A 294 3.35 -11.04 -1.17
N SER A 295 2.93 -12.25 -0.83
CA SER A 295 3.31 -12.90 0.43
C SER A 295 4.80 -13.14 0.54
N HIS A 296 5.47 -13.50 -0.56
CA HIS A 296 6.93 -13.55 -0.61
C HIS A 296 7.56 -12.17 -0.34
N LEU A 297 7.06 -11.09 -0.95
CA LEU A 297 7.51 -9.75 -0.64
C LEU A 297 7.30 -9.39 0.83
N LEU A 298 6.09 -9.58 1.37
CA LEU A 298 5.78 -9.27 2.77
C LEU A 298 6.70 -10.02 3.74
N SER A 299 7.02 -11.27 3.45
CA SER A 299 8.00 -12.07 4.21
C SER A 299 9.40 -11.45 4.16
N ASN A 300 9.87 -11.04 2.98
CA ASN A 300 11.17 -10.37 2.81
C ASN A 300 11.23 -9.02 3.53
N LEU A 301 10.09 -8.33 3.65
CA LEU A 301 9.97 -7.10 4.45
C LEU A 301 9.96 -7.37 5.98
N GLY A 302 9.95 -8.64 6.40
CA GLY A 302 9.97 -9.03 7.81
C GLY A 302 8.61 -9.01 8.47
N ILE A 303 7.53 -9.12 7.69
CA ILE A 303 6.18 -9.26 8.23
C ILE A 303 5.95 -10.73 8.62
N ASP A 304 5.41 -10.94 9.82
CA ASP A 304 5.22 -12.27 10.40
C ASP A 304 4.21 -13.10 9.59
N LYS A 305 4.41 -14.41 9.58
CA LYS A 305 3.61 -15.36 8.81
C LYS A 305 2.12 -15.33 9.14
N ASP A 306 1.76 -15.19 10.41
CA ASP A 306 0.36 -15.06 10.85
C ASP A 306 -0.35 -13.81 10.29
N LYS A 307 0.39 -12.71 10.14
CA LYS A 307 -0.11 -11.47 9.55
C LYS A 307 -0.24 -11.59 8.03
N ILE A 308 0.69 -12.30 7.38
CA ILE A 308 0.61 -12.61 5.96
C ILE A 308 -0.60 -13.51 5.67
N GLU A 309 -0.85 -14.51 6.49
CA GLU A 309 -2.02 -15.38 6.34
C GLU A 309 -3.33 -14.61 6.51
N LYS A 310 -3.42 -13.70 7.49
CA LYS A 310 -4.56 -12.79 7.64
C LYS A 310 -4.75 -11.91 6.41
N TYR A 311 -3.66 -11.36 5.87
CA TYR A 311 -3.68 -10.59 4.62
C TYR A 311 -4.28 -11.43 3.49
N GLN A 312 -3.79 -12.66 3.28
CA GLN A 312 -4.29 -13.56 2.24
C GLN A 312 -5.79 -13.82 2.37
N ASN A 313 -6.25 -14.12 3.59
CA ASN A 313 -7.67 -14.41 3.85
C ASN A 313 -8.58 -13.20 3.63
N GLN A 314 -8.05 -11.99 3.78
CA GLN A 314 -8.81 -10.75 3.59
C GLN A 314 -8.87 -10.32 2.12
N VAL A 315 -7.79 -10.53 1.35
CA VAL A 315 -7.70 -10.05 -0.04
C VAL A 315 -8.03 -11.12 -1.07
N ALA A 316 -8.02 -12.40 -0.69
CA ALA A 316 -8.37 -13.48 -1.59
C ALA A 316 -9.86 -13.44 -1.97
N PRO A 317 -10.21 -13.45 -3.27
CA PRO A 317 -11.59 -13.50 -3.71
C PRO A 317 -12.29 -14.78 -3.23
N GLU A 318 -13.60 -14.68 -3.01
CA GLU A 318 -14.46 -15.81 -2.67
C GLU A 318 -14.65 -16.78 -3.83
#